data_dff1b57cda9196cb006eac6a1546bc5a
#
_entry.id   dff1b57cda9196cb006eac6a1546bc5a
#
_cell.length_a   1.000
_cell.length_b   1.000
_cell.length_c   1.000
_cell.angle_alpha   90.00
_cell.angle_beta   90.00
_cell.angle_gamma   90.00
#
_symmetry.space_group_name_H-M   'P 1'
#
loop_
_entity.id
_entity.type
_entity.pdbx_description
1 polymer ?
#
loop_
_entity_poly.entity_id
_entity_poly.type
_entity_poly.pdbx_seq_one_letter_code
_entity_poly.pdbx_strand_id
1 'polypeptide(L)'
;MKVKVTIRKVYHKIAEVEIDVPNMKYEEVADYLIENEKLYTDKMYKKLEEVEYSSGFGIGNGMNERDSVEEWKYDIYENIYGGHL
;
A
#
# COMPACT_ATOMS: atom_id res chain seq x y z
N MET A 1 -13.65 -6.74 -5.90
CA MET A 1 -12.30 -6.61 -6.47
C MET A 1 -11.30 -6.50 -5.33
N LYS A 2 -10.29 -7.35 -5.32
CA LYS A 2 -9.27 -7.36 -4.28
C LYS A 2 -8.17 -6.38 -4.61
N VAL A 3 -7.80 -5.55 -3.63
CA VAL A 3 -6.73 -4.58 -3.78
C VAL A 3 -5.79 -4.73 -2.59
N LYS A 4 -4.49 -4.80 -2.88
CA LYS A 4 -3.44 -4.79 -1.87
C LYS A 4 -2.95 -3.37 -1.71
N VAL A 5 -2.95 -2.88 -0.48
CA VAL A 5 -2.40 -1.57 -0.14
C VAL A 5 -1.14 -1.79 0.69
N THR A 6 -0.07 -1.11 0.34
CA THR A 6 1.24 -1.28 0.97
C THR A 6 1.74 0.06 1.49
N ILE A 7 2.29 0.04 2.69
CA ILE A 7 3.04 1.15 3.28
C ILE A 7 4.47 0.70 3.54
N ARG A 8 5.42 1.58 3.31
CA ARG A 8 6.82 1.37 3.70
C ARG A 8 7.28 2.57 4.51
N LYS A 9 7.88 2.30 5.62
CA LYS A 9 8.49 3.33 6.46
C LYS A 9 9.99 3.40 6.23
N VAL A 10 10.57 4.56 6.47
CA VAL A 10 12.01 4.82 6.24
C VAL A 10 12.92 3.84 7.00
N TYR A 11 12.44 3.27 8.07
CA TYR A 11 13.20 2.30 8.87
C TYR A 11 13.02 0.86 8.41
N HIS A 12 12.67 0.68 7.15
CA HIS A 12 12.55 -0.63 6.51
C HIS A 12 11.46 -1.54 7.08
N LYS A 13 10.36 -0.95 7.50
CA LYS A 13 9.16 -1.70 7.81
C LYS A 13 8.23 -1.63 6.61
N ILE A 14 7.75 -2.79 6.18
CA ILE A 14 6.76 -2.88 5.11
C ILE A 14 5.56 -3.66 5.66
N ALA A 15 4.39 -3.11 5.49
CA ALA A 15 3.15 -3.79 5.85
C ALA A 15 2.19 -3.77 4.68
N GLU A 16 1.41 -4.83 4.55
CA GLU A 16 0.45 -4.98 3.48
C GLU A 16 -0.89 -5.42 4.06
N VAL A 17 -1.97 -4.86 3.54
CA VAL A 17 -3.32 -5.30 3.86
C VAL A 17 -4.08 -5.49 2.56
N GLU A 18 -4.99 -6.45 2.56
CA GLU A 18 -5.91 -6.68 1.46
C GLU A 18 -7.28 -6.15 1.84
N ILE A 19 -7.89 -5.41 0.94
CA ILE A 19 -9.23 -4.89 1.12
C ILE A 19 -10.09 -5.22 -0.10
N ASP A 20 -11.38 -5.29 0.11
CA ASP A 20 -12.34 -5.44 -0.98
C ASP A 20 -12.89 -4.06 -1.33
N VAL A 21 -12.86 -3.73 -2.60
CA VAL A 21 -13.43 -2.49 -3.11
C VAL A 21 -14.50 -2.81 -4.15
N PRO A 22 -15.47 -1.92 -4.37
CA PRO A 22 -16.46 -2.11 -5.44
C PRO A 22 -15.78 -2.23 -6.80
N ASN A 23 -16.40 -2.94 -7.72
CA ASN A 23 -15.88 -3.00 -9.07
C ASN A 23 -15.94 -1.63 -9.72
N MET A 24 -14.84 -1.21 -10.28
CA MET A 24 -14.71 0.09 -10.93
C MET A 24 -13.60 0.02 -11.97
N LYS A 25 -13.42 1.08 -12.72
CA LYS A 25 -12.30 1.19 -13.63
C LYS A 25 -11.00 1.27 -12.83
N TYR A 26 -9.95 0.65 -13.34
CA TYR A 26 -8.67 0.60 -12.62
C TYR A 26 -8.10 2.00 -12.36
N GLU A 27 -8.27 2.92 -13.28
CA GLU A 27 -7.80 4.29 -13.11
C GLU A 27 -8.56 5.07 -12.03
N GLU A 28 -9.70 4.56 -11.57
CA GLU A 28 -10.48 5.17 -10.49
C GLU A 28 -10.08 4.67 -9.10
N VAL A 29 -9.34 3.57 -9.04
CA VAL A 29 -9.02 2.91 -7.75
C VAL A 29 -8.19 3.81 -6.85
N ALA A 30 -7.19 4.50 -7.39
CA ALA A 30 -6.35 5.37 -6.58
C ALA A 30 -7.17 6.47 -5.89
N ASP A 31 -8.06 7.12 -6.63
CA ASP A 31 -8.91 8.16 -6.06
C ASP A 31 -9.86 7.61 -5.01
N TYR A 32 -10.41 6.43 -5.27
CA TYR A 32 -11.27 5.75 -4.30
C TYR A 32 -10.53 5.48 -2.99
N LEU A 33 -9.30 4.97 -3.08
CA LEU A 33 -8.49 4.66 -1.90
C LEU A 33 -8.13 5.92 -1.12
N ILE A 34 -7.82 7.01 -1.80
CA ILE A 34 -7.53 8.29 -1.15
C ILE A 34 -8.74 8.84 -0.43
N GLU A 35 -9.90 8.80 -1.06
CA GLU A 35 -11.15 9.28 -0.47
C GLU A 35 -11.65 8.41 0.68
N ASN A 36 -11.28 7.13 0.68
CA ASN A 36 -11.74 6.15 1.65
C ASN A 36 -10.58 5.55 2.46
N GLU A 37 -9.64 6.38 2.84
CA GLU A 37 -8.42 5.91 3.53
C GLU A 37 -8.70 5.15 4.83
N LYS A 38 -9.83 5.40 5.48
CA LYS A 38 -10.20 4.70 6.70
C LYS A 38 -10.43 3.21 6.50
N LEU A 39 -10.63 2.77 5.26
CA LEU A 39 -10.79 1.35 4.96
C LEU A 39 -9.53 0.55 5.28
N TYR A 40 -8.37 1.17 5.25
CA TYR A 40 -7.10 0.46 5.40
C TYR A 40 -6.13 1.07 6.42
N THR A 41 -6.26 2.36 6.75
CA THR A 41 -5.25 3.03 7.59
C THR A 41 -5.11 2.42 8.97
N ASP A 42 -6.21 2.19 9.68
CA ASP A 42 -6.14 1.61 11.02
C ASP A 42 -5.56 0.19 11.00
N LYS A 43 -5.99 -0.61 10.02
CA LYS A 43 -5.46 -1.95 9.83
C LYS A 43 -3.98 -1.92 9.50
N MET A 44 -3.57 -0.94 8.72
CA MET A 44 -2.19 -0.81 8.29
C MET A 44 -1.28 -0.45 9.44
N TYR A 45 -1.65 0.52 10.27
CA TYR A 45 -0.84 0.91 11.42
C TYR A 45 -0.74 -0.20 12.46
N LYS A 46 -1.82 -0.93 12.66
CA LYS A 46 -1.81 -2.10 13.51
C LYS A 46 -0.86 -3.17 12.97
N LYS A 47 -0.89 -3.39 11.67
CA LYS A 47 0.00 -4.34 11.02
C LYS A 47 1.46 -3.92 11.14
N LEU A 48 1.75 -2.62 11.03
CA LEU A 48 3.10 -2.09 11.19
C LEU A 48 3.68 -2.37 12.58
N GLU A 49 2.84 -2.35 13.60
CA GLU A 49 3.30 -2.67 14.97
C GLU A 49 3.73 -4.12 15.09
N GLU A 50 3.15 -5.01 14.30
CA GLU A 50 3.42 -6.44 14.35
C GLU A 50 4.62 -6.86 13.51
N VAL A 51 4.99 -6.07 12.48
CA VAL A 51 6.07 -6.46 11.59
C VAL A 51 7.42 -6.04 12.14
N GLU A 52 8.43 -6.85 11.87
CA GLU A 52 9.80 -6.55 12.27
C GLU A 52 10.49 -5.70 11.19
N TYR A 53 11.52 -4.98 11.61
CA TYR A 53 12.36 -4.27 10.68
C TYR A 53 13.09 -5.27 9.77
N SER A 54 13.04 -5.03 8.47
CA SER A 54 13.77 -5.84 7.51
C SER A 54 15.01 -5.10 7.06
N SER A 55 16.05 -5.84 6.73
CA SER A 55 17.24 -5.29 6.09
C SER A 55 16.99 -5.23 4.59
N GLY A 56 17.21 -4.09 4.01
CA GLY A 56 17.05 -3.92 2.57
C GLY A 56 15.93 -2.94 2.23
N PHE A 57 15.98 -2.50 1.02
CA PHE A 57 15.05 -1.51 0.53
C PHE A 57 13.98 -2.16 -0.32
N GLY A 58 12.88 -1.49 -0.44
CA GLY A 58 11.78 -1.96 -1.25
C GLY A 58 12.01 -1.85 -2.76
N ILE A 59 13.22 -2.04 -3.21
CA ILE A 59 13.53 -2.03 -4.64
C ILE A 59 12.78 -3.17 -5.30
N GLY A 60 12.02 -2.84 -6.33
CA GLY A 60 11.22 -3.84 -7.01
C GLY A 60 9.76 -3.86 -6.59
N ASN A 61 9.39 -3.26 -5.47
CA ASN A 61 7.97 -3.14 -5.09
C ASN A 61 7.38 -1.77 -5.39
N GLY A 62 8.02 -1.03 -6.27
CA GLY A 62 7.49 0.22 -6.79
C GLY A 62 7.58 1.41 -5.83
N MET A 63 8.41 1.29 -4.81
CA MET A 63 8.56 2.36 -3.82
C MET A 63 9.92 3.04 -3.92
N ASN A 64 9.91 4.33 -3.69
CA ASN A 64 11.13 5.14 -3.73
C ASN A 64 11.71 5.24 -2.33
N GLU A 65 12.99 4.90 -2.19
CA GLU A 65 13.66 4.83 -0.90
C GLU A 65 14.19 6.17 -0.38
N ARG A 66 14.16 7.21 -1.21
CA ARG A 66 14.86 8.46 -0.85
C ARG A 66 14.00 9.57 -0.31
N ASP A 67 12.75 9.62 -0.69
CA ASP A 67 12.02 10.88 -0.62
C ASP A 67 10.92 10.94 0.42
N SER A 68 10.64 9.87 1.13
CA SER A 68 9.61 9.95 2.14
C SER A 68 9.88 9.10 3.35
N VAL A 69 9.39 9.60 4.46
CA VAL A 69 9.38 8.85 5.73
C VAL A 69 8.39 7.70 5.63
N GLU A 70 7.40 7.85 4.79
CA GLU A 70 6.31 6.91 4.66
C GLU A 70 5.83 6.93 3.21
N GLU A 71 5.82 5.78 2.57
CA GLU A 71 5.34 5.63 1.20
C GLU A 71 4.19 4.65 1.15
N TRP A 72 3.22 4.96 0.33
CA TRP A 72 2.04 4.13 0.13
C TRP A 72 1.91 3.76 -1.34
N LYS A 73 1.49 2.52 -1.60
CA LYS A 73 1.14 2.08 -2.95
C LYS A 73 -0.05 1.13 -2.91
N TYR A 74 -0.62 0.88 -4.07
CA TYR A 74 -1.67 -0.12 -4.23
C TYR A 74 -1.39 -1.01 -5.44
N ASP A 75 -1.92 -2.22 -5.39
CA ASP A 75 -1.86 -3.19 -6.49
C ASP A 75 -3.21 -3.88 -6.61
N ILE A 76 -3.70 -4.02 -7.82
CA ILE A 76 -4.95 -4.72 -8.11
C ILE A 76 -4.59 -6.14 -8.54
N TYR A 77 -5.07 -7.14 -7.79
CA TYR A 77 -4.64 -8.52 -7.97
C TYR A 77 -5.03 -9.15 -9.30
N GLU A 78 -6.18 -8.78 -9.84
CA GLU A 78 -6.68 -9.37 -11.07
C GLU A 78 -5.90 -8.89 -12.30
N ASN A 79 -5.01 -7.95 -12.09
CA ASN A 79 -4.25 -7.35 -13.16
C ASN A 79 -2.96 -6.81 -12.55
N ILE A 80 -1.99 -6.46 -13.38
CA ILE A 80 -0.73 -5.88 -12.92
C ILE A 80 -0.80 -4.35 -12.79
N TYR A 81 -2.00 -3.83 -12.62
CA TYR A 81 -2.22 -2.39 -12.47
C TYR A 81 -1.99 -1.97 -11.03
N GLY A 82 -1.27 -0.89 -10.83
CA GLY A 82 -1.01 -0.33 -9.53
C GLY A 82 -0.28 0.99 -9.62
N GLY A 83 0.06 1.56 -8.49
CA GLY A 83 0.77 2.83 -8.46
C GLY A 83 0.93 3.37 -7.04
N HIS A 84 1.41 4.59 -6.94
CA HIS A 84 1.56 5.30 -5.68
C HIS A 84 0.25 5.97 -5.26
N LEU A 85 0.03 6.01 -3.97
CA LEU A 85 -1.08 6.75 -3.38
C LEU A 85 -0.66 8.11 -2.89
#